data_3e2c9310a3c3fed49f3f2edc7d2285f4
#
_entry.id   3e2c9310a3c3fed49f3f2edc7d2285f4
#
_cell.length_a   1.000
_cell.length_b   1.000
_cell.length_c   1.000
_cell.angle_alpha   90.00
_cell.angle_beta   90.00
_cell.angle_gamma   90.00
#
_symmetry.space_group_name_H-M   'P 1'
#
loop_
_entity.id
_entity.type
_entity.pdbx_description
1 polymer ?
#
loop_
_entity_poly.entity_id
_entity_poly.type
_entity_poly.pdbx_seq_one_letter_code
_entity_poly.pdbx_strand_id
1 'polypeptide(L)'
;IRGRPAHFILYCACQPDRGIGDDMGYQQAKLAVESRAYPIFRYNPDAGSTVAECLDLDGNPSSDLDWPVAKIIYMDAGREKEMEIPTTFVDFAVTEARFRKQFRKIPRDAWNDDMVMIADYLDLDEDEREDKVPFVWALDAKRELSRLLVSDTMVESAEDRRAFWHMLRELAAIEESPAVEDEVQIES
;
A
#
# COMPACT_ATOMS: atom_id res chain seq x y z
N ILE A 1 29.78 3.15 13.75
CA ILE A 1 29.16 3.54 15.03
C ILE A 1 30.06 3.00 16.13
N ARG A 2 30.96 3.83 16.67
CA ARG A 2 31.88 3.40 17.74
C ARG A 2 31.26 3.76 19.10
N GLY A 3 30.89 2.73 19.89
CA GLY A 3 30.61 2.86 21.31
C GLY A 3 29.18 3.26 21.70
N ARG A 4 28.21 3.24 20.79
CA ARG A 4 26.78 3.45 21.11
C ARG A 4 25.96 2.21 20.85
N PRO A 5 24.89 1.93 21.63
CA PRO A 5 23.98 0.85 21.33
C PRO A 5 23.24 1.13 20.02
N ALA A 6 22.97 0.06 19.23
CA ALA A 6 22.13 0.12 18.05
C ALA A 6 20.87 -0.71 18.28
N HIS A 7 19.73 -0.21 17.79
CA HIS A 7 18.44 -0.90 17.81
C HIS A 7 18.04 -1.24 16.37
N PHE A 8 17.65 -2.50 16.16
CA PHE A 8 17.20 -2.99 14.86
C PHE A 8 15.78 -3.55 14.98
N ILE A 9 14.89 -3.13 14.11
CA ILE A 9 13.55 -3.70 13.93
C ILE A 9 13.55 -4.36 12.56
N LEU A 10 13.37 -5.68 12.52
CA LEU A 10 13.44 -6.46 11.29
C LEU A 10 12.07 -7.08 11.00
N TYR A 11 11.56 -6.84 9.78
CA TYR A 11 10.44 -7.60 9.25
C TYR A 11 10.95 -8.97 8.77
N CYS A 12 10.23 -10.03 9.13
CA CYS A 12 10.47 -11.38 8.65
C CYS A 12 9.17 -11.96 8.08
N ALA A 13 9.21 -12.40 6.82
CA ALA A 13 8.11 -13.15 6.21
C ALA A 13 8.07 -14.56 6.79
N CYS A 14 7.39 -14.75 7.94
CA CYS A 14 7.23 -16.05 8.58
C CYS A 14 6.20 -16.88 7.80
N GLN A 15 6.65 -17.82 7.00
CA GLN A 15 5.82 -18.64 6.11
C GLN A 15 4.71 -19.42 6.85
N PRO A 16 4.97 -20.17 7.94
CA PRO A 16 3.95 -20.93 8.63
C PRO A 16 2.85 -20.07 9.26
N ASP A 17 3.24 -18.90 9.81
CA ASP A 17 2.31 -18.00 10.51
C ASP A 17 1.47 -17.17 9.54
N ARG A 18 2.05 -16.78 8.41
CA ARG A 18 1.43 -15.85 7.46
C ARG A 18 0.82 -16.53 6.24
N GLY A 19 1.05 -17.84 6.05
CA GLY A 19 0.54 -18.63 4.93
C GLY A 19 1.11 -18.20 3.58
N ILE A 20 2.35 -17.73 3.58
CA ILE A 20 3.08 -17.30 2.38
C ILE A 20 3.82 -18.51 1.80
N GLY A 21 3.86 -18.67 0.46
CA GLY A 21 4.63 -19.72 -0.19
C GLY A 21 6.14 -19.59 0.08
N ASP A 22 6.83 -20.74 0.10
CA ASP A 22 8.25 -20.83 0.44
C ASP A 22 9.15 -20.01 -0.48
N ASP A 23 8.74 -19.79 -1.72
CA ASP A 23 9.44 -19.04 -2.76
C ASP A 23 9.04 -17.54 -2.80
N MET A 24 8.06 -17.12 -2.01
CA MET A 24 7.49 -15.77 -2.05
C MET A 24 8.10 -14.80 -1.04
N GLY A 25 9.10 -15.22 -0.26
CA GLY A 25 9.66 -14.41 0.83
C GLY A 25 10.22 -13.05 0.37
N TYR A 26 10.90 -13.02 -0.79
CA TYR A 26 11.43 -11.78 -1.35
C TYR A 26 10.31 -10.83 -1.82
N GLN A 27 9.34 -11.36 -2.56
CA GLN A 27 8.19 -10.60 -3.05
C GLN A 27 7.38 -10.02 -1.89
N GLN A 28 7.19 -10.81 -0.83
CA GLN A 28 6.49 -10.35 0.37
C GLN A 28 7.26 -9.26 1.12
N ALA A 29 8.57 -9.37 1.24
CA ALA A 29 9.41 -8.34 1.84
C ALA A 29 9.40 -7.05 1.02
N LYS A 30 9.46 -7.16 -0.31
CA LYS A 30 9.32 -6.02 -1.22
C LYS A 30 7.96 -5.35 -1.06
N LEU A 31 6.87 -6.13 -1.12
CA LEU A 31 5.50 -5.64 -0.96
C LEU A 31 5.30 -4.96 0.41
N ALA A 32 5.91 -5.48 1.49
CA ALA A 32 5.85 -4.88 2.81
C ALA A 32 6.37 -3.44 2.84
N VAL A 33 7.41 -3.13 2.05
CA VAL A 33 7.96 -1.77 1.92
C VAL A 33 7.10 -0.92 0.99
N GLU A 34 6.76 -1.44 -0.18
CA GLU A 34 5.99 -0.72 -1.21
C GLU A 34 4.59 -0.34 -0.72
N SER A 35 3.97 -1.17 0.09
CA SER A 35 2.64 -0.94 0.67
C SER A 35 2.64 -0.10 1.95
N ARG A 36 3.77 0.45 2.36
CA ARG A 36 3.93 1.16 3.65
C ARG A 36 3.58 0.32 4.88
N ALA A 37 3.44 -1.01 4.73
CA ALA A 37 3.23 -1.91 5.87
C ALA A 37 4.44 -1.89 6.82
N TYR A 38 5.65 -1.87 6.24
CA TYR A 38 6.92 -1.79 6.95
C TYR A 38 7.89 -0.89 6.19
N PRO A 39 7.71 0.45 6.24
CA PRO A 39 8.62 1.38 5.57
C PRO A 39 10.03 1.26 6.17
N ILE A 40 11.03 1.45 5.32
CA ILE A 40 12.43 1.47 5.73
C ILE A 40 12.75 2.85 6.28
N PHE A 41 13.37 2.90 7.46
CA PHE A 41 13.94 4.15 7.97
C PHE A 41 15.17 3.87 8.82
N ARG A 42 16.10 4.82 8.81
CA ARG A 42 17.30 4.82 9.65
C ARG A 42 17.37 6.14 10.39
N TYR A 43 17.58 6.06 11.70
CA TYR A 43 17.85 7.24 12.50
C TYR A 43 19.29 7.18 13.02
N ASN A 44 20.10 8.16 12.65
CA ASN A 44 21.46 8.32 13.12
C ASN A 44 21.65 9.67 13.83
N PRO A 45 21.69 9.71 15.17
CA PRO A 45 21.77 10.97 15.93
C PRO A 45 23.10 11.71 15.71
N ASP A 46 24.08 11.11 15.06
CA ASP A 46 25.38 11.75 14.75
C ASP A 46 25.43 12.31 13.32
N ALA A 47 24.35 12.18 12.52
CA ALA A 47 24.34 12.62 11.14
C ALA A 47 24.10 14.13 10.98
N GLY A 48 23.48 14.78 11.97
CA GLY A 48 23.17 16.20 11.89
C GLY A 48 22.69 16.80 13.21
N SER A 49 22.21 18.04 13.13
CA SER A 49 21.73 18.83 14.28
C SER A 49 20.20 18.81 14.42
N THR A 50 19.49 18.42 13.35
CA THR A 50 18.03 18.35 13.30
C THR A 50 17.57 16.91 13.13
N VAL A 51 16.29 16.63 13.42
CA VAL A 51 15.71 15.29 13.20
C VAL A 51 15.77 14.91 11.73
N ALA A 52 15.49 15.86 10.82
CA ALA A 52 15.52 15.64 9.38
C ALA A 52 16.92 15.23 8.87
N GLU A 53 17.98 15.84 9.38
CA GLU A 53 19.36 15.45 9.04
C GLU A 53 19.74 14.07 9.59
N CYS A 54 19.07 13.63 10.65
CA CYS A 54 19.33 12.35 11.32
C CYS A 54 18.47 11.19 10.80
N LEU A 55 17.35 11.48 10.13
CA LEU A 55 16.39 10.50 9.64
C LEU A 55 16.54 10.29 8.13
N ASP A 56 16.74 9.06 7.74
CA ASP A 56 16.95 8.64 6.35
C ASP A 56 15.85 7.63 5.97
N LEU A 57 15.12 7.91 4.90
CA LEU A 57 14.06 7.08 4.33
C LEU A 57 14.47 6.37 3.03
N ASP A 58 15.76 6.34 2.70
CA ASP A 58 16.26 5.65 1.52
C ASP A 58 15.88 4.16 1.52
N GLY A 59 15.51 3.67 0.33
CA GLY A 59 15.05 2.30 0.13
C GLY A 59 13.53 2.17 0.02
N ASN A 60 12.76 3.25 0.30
CA ASN A 60 11.34 3.28 0.02
C ASN A 60 11.09 3.84 -1.40
N PRO A 61 10.35 3.13 -2.27
CA PRO A 61 10.00 3.67 -3.57
C PRO A 61 9.01 4.83 -3.44
N SER A 62 9.08 5.81 -4.36
CA SER A 62 8.15 6.95 -4.43
C SER A 62 7.94 7.59 -3.06
N SER A 63 9.03 8.07 -2.45
CA SER A 63 8.99 8.61 -1.08
C SER A 63 8.17 9.89 -0.96
N ASP A 64 7.86 10.54 -2.06
CA ASP A 64 7.02 11.72 -2.22
C ASP A 64 5.51 11.40 -2.31
N LEU A 65 5.14 10.14 -2.50
CA LEU A 65 3.76 9.66 -2.59
C LEU A 65 3.34 8.87 -1.35
N ASP A 66 2.06 8.85 -1.07
CA ASP A 66 1.47 8.00 -0.03
C ASP A 66 1.66 6.53 -0.41
N TRP A 67 1.23 6.19 -1.62
CA TRP A 67 1.26 4.85 -2.15
C TRP A 67 2.03 4.80 -3.47
N PRO A 68 3.07 3.97 -3.59
CA PRO A 68 3.70 3.71 -4.87
C PRO A 68 2.72 3.08 -5.86
N VAL A 69 2.86 3.42 -7.13
CA VAL A 69 2.05 2.81 -8.20
C VAL A 69 2.71 1.54 -8.69
N ALA A 70 1.94 0.45 -8.77
CA ALA A 70 2.36 -0.82 -9.33
C ALA A 70 1.57 -1.17 -10.59
N LYS A 71 2.24 -1.79 -11.56
CA LYS A 71 1.62 -2.33 -12.76
C LYS A 71 1.12 -3.75 -12.52
N ILE A 72 -0.18 -3.97 -12.73
CA ILE A 72 -0.81 -5.29 -12.69
C ILE A 72 -1.07 -5.76 -14.12
N ILE A 73 -0.69 -7.01 -14.41
CA ILE A 73 -1.00 -7.68 -15.67
C ILE A 73 -2.08 -8.74 -15.40
N TYR A 74 -3.20 -8.62 -16.07
CA TYR A 74 -4.37 -9.48 -15.86
C TYR A 74 -4.97 -9.99 -17.18
N MET A 75 -5.81 -11.03 -17.09
CA MET A 75 -6.56 -11.57 -18.21
C MET A 75 -7.99 -11.04 -18.21
N ASP A 76 -8.44 -10.51 -19.35
CA ASP A 76 -9.82 -10.11 -19.58
C ASP A 76 -10.31 -10.65 -20.93
N ALA A 77 -11.36 -11.47 -20.91
CA ALA A 77 -11.92 -12.14 -22.09
C ALA A 77 -10.84 -12.86 -22.92
N GLY A 78 -9.88 -13.53 -22.27
CA GLY A 78 -8.80 -14.27 -22.92
C GLY A 78 -7.68 -13.41 -23.50
N ARG A 79 -7.65 -12.10 -23.22
CA ARG A 79 -6.59 -11.18 -23.64
C ARG A 79 -5.83 -10.68 -22.42
N GLU A 80 -4.52 -10.57 -22.56
CA GLU A 80 -3.68 -9.93 -21.55
C GLU A 80 -3.88 -8.41 -21.62
N LYS A 81 -4.13 -7.79 -20.47
CA LYS A 81 -4.26 -6.35 -20.26
C LYS A 81 -3.37 -5.93 -19.09
N GLU A 82 -3.08 -4.65 -19.04
CA GLU A 82 -2.35 -4.06 -17.92
C GLU A 82 -3.12 -2.86 -17.35
N MET A 83 -2.90 -2.59 -16.07
CA MET A 83 -3.39 -1.41 -15.38
C MET A 83 -2.37 -0.98 -14.34
N GLU A 84 -2.35 0.30 -14.01
CA GLU A 84 -1.57 0.85 -12.91
C GLU A 84 -2.50 1.12 -11.74
N ILE A 85 -2.07 0.70 -10.53
CA ILE A 85 -2.84 0.92 -9.31
C ILE A 85 -1.90 1.32 -8.16
N PRO A 86 -2.35 2.17 -7.24
CA PRO A 86 -1.63 2.42 -5.99
C PRO A 86 -1.51 1.14 -5.17
N THR A 87 -0.34 0.90 -4.58
CA THR A 87 -0.05 -0.26 -3.74
C THR A 87 -0.20 0.12 -2.28
N THR A 88 -1.33 -0.19 -1.68
CA THR A 88 -1.68 0.18 -0.31
C THR A 88 -1.32 -0.89 0.72
N PHE A 89 -1.44 -0.57 2.01
CA PHE A 89 -1.34 -1.57 3.08
C PHE A 89 -2.29 -2.76 2.87
N VAL A 90 -3.46 -2.52 2.25
CA VAL A 90 -4.47 -3.56 2.01
C VAL A 90 -3.98 -4.59 1.00
N ASP A 91 -3.20 -4.18 -0.01
CA ASP A 91 -2.58 -5.08 -0.99
C ASP A 91 -1.57 -6.03 -0.33
N PHE A 92 -0.84 -5.56 0.68
CA PHE A 92 0.00 -6.41 1.52
C PHE A 92 -0.84 -7.35 2.39
N ALA A 93 -1.88 -6.83 3.07
CA ALA A 93 -2.70 -7.60 3.99
C ALA A 93 -3.44 -8.76 3.29
N VAL A 94 -3.88 -8.57 2.05
CA VAL A 94 -4.57 -9.59 1.24
C VAL A 94 -3.70 -10.83 1.00
N THR A 95 -2.39 -10.68 0.98
CA THR A 95 -1.44 -11.78 0.77
C THR A 95 -1.18 -12.60 2.02
N GLU A 96 -1.57 -12.11 3.21
CA GLU A 96 -1.31 -12.78 4.48
C GLU A 96 -2.55 -13.52 5.02
N ALA A 97 -2.43 -14.81 5.27
CA ALA A 97 -3.54 -15.67 5.72
C ALA A 97 -4.22 -15.17 7.01
N ARG A 98 -3.48 -14.49 7.90
CA ARG A 98 -4.01 -13.93 9.16
C ARG A 98 -5.11 -12.90 8.94
N PHE A 99 -5.10 -12.18 7.81
CA PHE A 99 -6.10 -11.17 7.47
C PHE A 99 -7.25 -11.69 6.60
N ARG A 100 -7.26 -12.97 6.23
CA ARG A 100 -8.27 -13.56 5.31
C ARG A 100 -9.72 -13.21 5.66
N LYS A 101 -10.06 -13.11 6.94
CA LYS A 101 -11.42 -12.81 7.41
C LYS A 101 -11.84 -11.34 7.17
N GLN A 102 -10.89 -10.48 6.87
CA GLN A 102 -11.12 -9.06 6.60
C GLN A 102 -11.53 -8.79 5.15
N PHE A 103 -11.54 -9.83 4.32
CA PHE A 103 -11.79 -9.73 2.89
C PHE A 103 -12.97 -10.60 2.47
N ARG A 104 -13.83 -10.07 1.60
CA ARG A 104 -14.95 -10.81 1.03
C ARG A 104 -14.95 -10.67 -0.49
N LYS A 105 -14.74 -11.78 -1.20
CA LYS A 105 -14.82 -11.83 -2.66
C LYS A 105 -16.26 -11.58 -3.11
N ILE A 106 -16.43 -10.70 -4.09
CA ILE A 106 -17.73 -10.37 -4.69
C ILE A 106 -17.81 -10.95 -6.09
N PRO A 107 -18.92 -11.63 -6.44
CA PRO A 107 -19.19 -12.09 -7.80
C PRO A 107 -19.21 -10.90 -8.79
N ARG A 108 -18.79 -11.14 -10.02
CA ARG A 108 -18.64 -10.07 -11.02
C ARG A 108 -19.97 -9.41 -11.41
N ASP A 109 -21.06 -10.15 -11.35
CA ASP A 109 -22.43 -9.69 -11.60
C ASP A 109 -23.00 -8.78 -10.48
N ALA A 110 -22.36 -8.77 -9.31
CA ALA A 110 -22.72 -7.91 -8.19
C ALA A 110 -21.84 -6.63 -8.11
N TRP A 111 -20.96 -6.40 -9.08
CA TRP A 111 -20.15 -5.18 -9.10
C TRP A 111 -21.04 -3.98 -9.47
N ASN A 112 -20.82 -2.86 -8.79
CA ASN A 112 -21.55 -1.60 -8.99
C ASN A 112 -20.63 -0.39 -8.82
N ASP A 113 -21.16 0.80 -9.04
CA ASP A 113 -20.44 2.08 -9.02
C ASP A 113 -20.18 2.61 -7.60
N ASP A 114 -20.80 2.00 -6.57
CA ASP A 114 -20.53 2.36 -5.17
C ASP A 114 -19.24 1.71 -4.67
N MET A 115 -18.70 0.74 -5.42
CA MET A 115 -17.44 0.09 -5.10
C MET A 115 -16.26 0.94 -5.56
N VAL A 116 -15.48 1.46 -4.62
CA VAL A 116 -14.33 2.35 -4.83
C VAL A 116 -13.04 1.63 -4.44
N MET A 117 -11.96 1.80 -5.21
CA MET A 117 -10.65 1.25 -4.81
C MET A 117 -10.24 1.84 -3.47
N ILE A 118 -9.59 1.02 -2.64
CA ILE A 118 -9.19 1.44 -1.28
C ILE A 118 -8.34 2.69 -1.27
N ALA A 119 -7.45 2.89 -2.23
CA ALA A 119 -6.63 4.11 -2.32
C ALA A 119 -7.51 5.35 -2.52
N ASP A 120 -8.43 5.30 -3.49
CA ASP A 120 -9.37 6.40 -3.77
C ASP A 120 -10.34 6.60 -2.59
N TYR A 121 -10.79 5.50 -1.95
CA TYR A 121 -11.67 5.57 -0.78
C TYR A 121 -11.03 6.30 0.40
N LEU A 122 -9.72 6.12 0.60
CA LEU A 122 -8.97 6.78 1.66
C LEU A 122 -8.84 8.31 1.43
N ASP A 123 -9.02 8.77 0.20
CA ASP A 123 -8.96 10.19 -0.18
C ASP A 123 -10.31 10.89 -0.12
N LEU A 124 -11.41 10.12 0.07
CA LEU A 124 -12.75 10.66 0.25
C LEU A 124 -12.93 11.25 1.65
N ASP A 125 -13.65 12.35 1.74
CA ASP A 125 -14.15 12.89 3.00
C ASP A 125 -15.17 11.94 3.66
N GLU A 126 -15.38 12.06 4.97
CA GLU A 126 -16.26 11.17 5.75
C GLU A 126 -17.69 11.13 5.19
N ASP A 127 -18.24 12.28 4.78
CA ASP A 127 -19.57 12.40 4.19
C ASP A 127 -19.67 11.69 2.81
N GLU A 128 -18.58 11.66 2.05
CA GLU A 128 -18.51 11.01 0.73
C GLU A 128 -18.42 9.49 0.82
N ARG A 129 -17.94 8.97 1.95
CA ARG A 129 -17.79 7.54 2.20
C ARG A 129 -19.08 6.83 2.56
N GLU A 130 -20.14 7.54 2.98
CA GLU A 130 -21.36 6.96 3.58
C GLU A 130 -21.98 5.87 2.70
N ASP A 131 -22.05 6.09 1.37
CA ASP A 131 -22.61 5.13 0.41
C ASP A 131 -21.54 4.35 -0.38
N LYS A 132 -20.26 4.44 -0.02
CA LYS A 132 -19.17 3.80 -0.74
C LYS A 132 -18.70 2.53 -0.05
N VAL A 133 -18.24 1.59 -0.87
CA VAL A 133 -17.77 0.29 -0.40
C VAL A 133 -16.34 0.08 -0.89
N PRO A 134 -15.34 0.11 0.01
CA PRO A 134 -13.95 -0.04 -0.39
C PRO A 134 -13.64 -1.46 -0.85
N PHE A 135 -12.86 -1.58 -1.92
CA PHE A 135 -12.37 -2.85 -2.42
C PHE A 135 -10.88 -2.78 -2.81
N VAL A 136 -10.25 -3.93 -2.85
CA VAL A 136 -8.92 -4.14 -3.43
C VAL A 136 -9.00 -5.14 -4.57
N TRP A 137 -8.15 -4.97 -5.59
CA TRP A 137 -8.02 -5.93 -6.66
C TRP A 137 -7.25 -7.16 -6.22
N ALA A 138 -7.71 -8.32 -6.65
CA ALA A 138 -6.98 -9.57 -6.52
C ALA A 138 -7.01 -10.35 -7.85
N LEU A 139 -5.94 -11.07 -8.14
CA LEU A 139 -5.87 -11.97 -9.27
C LEU A 139 -6.22 -13.40 -8.82
N ASP A 140 -7.08 -14.06 -9.57
CA ASP A 140 -7.35 -15.48 -9.35
C ASP A 140 -6.28 -16.38 -10.05
N ALA A 141 -6.44 -17.69 -9.95
CA ALA A 141 -5.51 -18.66 -10.56
C ALA A 141 -5.42 -18.56 -12.10
N LYS A 142 -6.39 -17.93 -12.75
CA LYS A 142 -6.40 -17.65 -14.18
C LYS A 142 -5.88 -16.26 -14.52
N ARG A 143 -5.42 -15.53 -13.52
CA ARG A 143 -5.02 -14.12 -13.61
C ARG A 143 -6.19 -13.19 -13.98
N GLU A 144 -7.43 -13.60 -13.74
CA GLU A 144 -8.60 -12.74 -13.92
C GLU A 144 -8.80 -11.86 -12.66
N LEU A 145 -9.26 -10.62 -12.89
CA LEU A 145 -9.50 -9.66 -11.80
C LEU A 145 -10.72 -10.07 -10.96
N SER A 146 -10.55 -9.96 -9.65
CA SER A 146 -11.61 -10.10 -8.65
C SER A 146 -11.60 -8.88 -7.73
N ARG A 147 -12.79 -8.41 -7.33
CA ARG A 147 -12.93 -7.41 -6.25
C ARG A 147 -13.06 -8.13 -4.92
N LEU A 148 -12.22 -7.75 -3.98
CA LEU A 148 -12.33 -8.17 -2.58
C LEU A 148 -12.76 -6.94 -1.77
N LEU A 149 -13.96 -7.00 -1.18
CA LEU A 149 -14.39 -5.96 -0.26
C LEU A 149 -13.51 -5.96 0.98
N VAL A 150 -13.24 -4.77 1.45
CA VAL A 150 -12.35 -4.50 2.59
C VAL A 150 -13.19 -4.19 3.82
N SER A 151 -12.88 -4.76 4.98
CA SER A 151 -13.57 -4.44 6.23
C SER A 151 -13.13 -3.09 6.79
N ASP A 152 -13.97 -2.48 7.63
CA ASP A 152 -13.67 -1.22 8.33
C ASP A 152 -12.35 -1.29 9.11
N THR A 153 -12.11 -2.40 9.81
CA THR A 153 -10.84 -2.62 10.53
C THR A 153 -9.62 -2.56 9.61
N MET A 154 -9.78 -2.98 8.36
CA MET A 154 -8.70 -2.94 7.37
C MET A 154 -8.53 -1.53 6.81
N VAL A 155 -9.62 -0.78 6.64
CA VAL A 155 -9.60 0.65 6.29
C VAL A 155 -8.85 1.43 7.38
N GLU A 156 -9.24 1.29 8.65
CA GLU A 156 -8.56 1.90 9.80
C GLU A 156 -7.05 1.57 9.82
N SER A 157 -6.71 0.31 9.54
CA SER A 157 -5.30 -0.11 9.49
C SER A 157 -4.53 0.56 8.33
N ALA A 158 -5.18 0.78 7.19
CA ALA A 158 -4.57 1.49 6.06
C ALA A 158 -4.39 2.97 6.37
N GLU A 159 -5.37 3.60 7.02
CA GLU A 159 -5.27 4.99 7.50
C GLU A 159 -4.11 5.16 8.49
N ASP A 160 -3.97 4.25 9.46
CA ASP A 160 -2.85 4.24 10.41
C ASP A 160 -1.49 4.15 9.70
N ARG A 161 -1.39 3.31 8.64
CA ARG A 161 -0.14 3.19 7.87
C ARG A 161 0.16 4.43 7.06
N ARG A 162 -0.85 5.05 6.46
CA ARG A 162 -0.73 6.34 5.76
C ARG A 162 -0.29 7.44 6.72
N ALA A 163 -0.95 7.57 7.85
CA ALA A 163 -0.60 8.56 8.87
C ALA A 163 0.83 8.37 9.40
N PHE A 164 1.24 7.12 9.63
CA PHE A 164 2.62 6.82 10.02
C PHE A 164 3.64 7.21 8.94
N TRP A 165 3.31 6.97 7.66
CA TRP A 165 4.16 7.34 6.54
C TRP A 165 4.27 8.87 6.40
N HIS A 166 3.17 9.61 6.55
CA HIS A 166 3.16 11.07 6.58
C HIS A 166 4.06 11.61 7.70
N MET A 167 3.93 11.06 8.91
CA MET A 167 4.80 11.44 10.03
C MET A 167 6.28 11.22 9.71
N LEU A 168 6.66 10.11 9.09
CA LEU A 168 8.05 9.84 8.71
C LEU A 168 8.55 10.86 7.68
N ARG A 169 7.74 11.19 6.65
CA ARG A 169 8.08 12.19 5.63
C ARG A 169 8.26 13.58 6.24
N GLU A 170 7.34 13.97 7.11
CA GLU A 170 7.41 15.26 7.82
C GLU A 170 8.69 15.34 8.67
N LEU A 171 9.01 14.32 9.44
CA LEU A 171 10.23 14.26 10.25
C LEU A 171 11.51 14.27 9.41
N ALA A 172 11.48 13.69 8.21
CA ALA A 172 12.59 13.67 7.27
C ALA A 172 12.65 14.92 6.37
N ALA A 173 11.69 15.86 6.53
CA ALA A 173 11.53 17.06 5.68
C ALA A 173 11.41 16.72 4.18
N ILE A 174 10.72 15.64 3.83
CA ILE A 174 10.39 15.30 2.45
C ILE A 174 9.06 16.00 2.11
N GLU A 175 9.11 16.90 1.11
CA GLU A 175 7.94 17.61 0.61
C GLU A 175 7.02 16.67 -0.18
N GLU A 176 5.71 16.89 -0.09
CA GLU A 176 4.75 16.19 -0.93
C GLU A 176 4.89 16.66 -2.38
N SER A 177 4.84 15.70 -3.31
CA SER A 177 4.69 16.07 -4.73
C SER A 177 3.30 16.69 -4.90
N PRO A 178 3.17 17.85 -5.56
CA PRO A 178 1.85 18.39 -5.85
C PRO A 178 1.06 17.36 -6.64
N ALA A 179 -0.21 17.14 -6.25
CA ALA A 179 -1.11 16.26 -6.98
C ALA A 179 -1.07 16.64 -8.47
N VAL A 180 -0.84 15.65 -9.33
CA VAL A 180 -0.92 15.85 -10.78
C VAL A 180 -2.39 16.06 -11.09
N GLU A 181 -2.82 17.32 -11.21
CA GLU A 181 -4.11 17.65 -11.81
C GLU A 181 -4.01 17.18 -13.27
N ASP A 182 -4.69 16.11 -13.61
CA ASP A 182 -4.87 15.67 -14.99
C ASP A 182 -5.59 16.79 -15.76
N GLU A 183 -4.80 17.64 -16.44
CA GLU A 183 -5.34 18.51 -17.48
C GLU A 183 -5.87 17.62 -18.61
N VAL A 184 -7.14 17.26 -18.54
CA VAL A 184 -7.88 16.72 -19.68
C VAL A 184 -7.93 17.80 -20.73
N GLN A 185 -6.95 17.84 -21.63
CA GLN A 185 -7.04 18.62 -22.86
C GLN A 185 -8.09 17.96 -23.76
N ILE A 186 -9.30 18.50 -23.70
CA ILE A 186 -10.34 18.24 -24.70
C ILE A 186 -9.92 19.03 -25.95
N GLU A 187 -9.24 18.34 -26.88
CA GLU A 187 -9.07 18.88 -28.23
C GLU A 187 -10.43 18.87 -28.93
N SER A 188 -10.84 20.08 -29.36
CA SER A 188 -12.08 20.38 -30.11
C SER A 188 -11.98 19.99 -31.58
#